data_04f139180c6fe02780769e0e70d3c480
#
_entry.id   04f139180c6fe02780769e0e70d3c480
#
_cell.length_a   1.000
_cell.length_b   1.000
_cell.length_c   1.000
_cell.angle_alpha   90.00
_cell.angle_beta   90.00
_cell.angle_gamma   90.00
#
_symmetry.space_group_name_H-M   'P 1'
#
loop_
_entity.id
_entity.type
_entity.pdbx_description
1 polymer ?
#
loop_
_entity_poly.entity_id
_entity_poly.type
_entity_poly.pdbx_seq_one_letter_code
_entity_poly.pdbx_strand_id
1 'polypeptide(L)'
;MNKHLLIVASLLFLTACEQQATEPETSLESTAEKMSVVEPEAPVEPTAEYIPSNRSGKVIFDLHCAGCHDPGNAHAATKQLALVRGEDLAVIRERKDLVPIYIKHVVRDGLLEMPPFRPTDINDNELENLATYIIDSAKAHTPEENK
;
A
#
# COMPACT_ATOMS: atom_id res chain seq x y z
N MET A 1 39.19 -41.85 13.22
CA MET A 1 40.56 -41.71 12.59
C MET A 1 40.35 -41.24 11.18
N ASN A 2 41.02 -40.21 10.87
CA ASN A 2 41.43 -39.46 9.69
C ASN A 2 40.72 -38.10 9.58
N LYS A 3 41.45 -37.25 10.05
CA LYS A 3 41.93 -35.91 9.76
C LYS A 3 42.30 -35.75 8.29
N HIS A 4 41.66 -34.80 7.62
CA HIS A 4 42.35 -34.00 6.58
C HIS A 4 41.85 -32.56 6.66
N LEU A 5 42.67 -31.82 7.29
CA LEU A 5 42.99 -30.39 7.22
C LEU A 5 43.38 -30.02 5.79
N LEU A 6 42.61 -29.12 5.16
CA LEU A 6 43.13 -28.34 4.05
C LEU A 6 42.71 -26.89 4.23
N ILE A 7 43.72 -26.15 4.69
CA ILE A 7 43.79 -24.69 4.64
C ILE A 7 44.09 -24.32 3.18
N VAL A 8 43.19 -23.51 2.60
CA VAL A 8 43.57 -22.74 1.42
C VAL A 8 43.23 -21.26 1.69
N ALA A 9 44.29 -20.57 1.94
CA ALA A 9 44.35 -19.12 1.91
C ALA A 9 44.28 -18.65 0.46
N SER A 10 43.42 -17.69 0.14
CA SER A 10 43.60 -16.85 -1.04
C SER A 10 42.82 -15.54 -0.91
N LEU A 11 43.61 -14.55 -0.74
CA LEU A 11 43.81 -13.30 -1.46
C LEU A 11 42.66 -12.30 -1.47
N LEU A 12 42.95 -11.25 -0.74
CA LEU A 12 42.48 -9.87 -0.89
C LEU A 12 42.47 -9.42 -2.36
N PHE A 13 41.30 -8.94 -2.81
CA PHE A 13 41.25 -7.94 -3.86
C PHE A 13 40.49 -6.72 -3.31
N LEU A 14 41.29 -5.78 -2.79
CA LEU A 14 40.92 -4.37 -2.65
C LEU A 14 41.03 -3.75 -4.05
N THR A 15 39.89 -3.48 -4.69
CA THR A 15 39.83 -2.50 -5.77
C THR A 15 39.16 -1.25 -5.23
N ALA A 16 40.01 -0.30 -4.90
CA ALA A 16 39.63 1.09 -4.70
C ALA A 16 39.12 1.65 -6.03
N CYS A 17 37.86 2.07 -6.08
CA CYS A 17 37.29 2.86 -7.15
C CYS A 17 37.43 4.33 -6.75
N GLU A 18 38.51 4.95 -7.25
CA GLU A 18 38.77 6.38 -7.14
C GLU A 18 37.81 7.11 -8.12
N GLN A 19 36.80 7.76 -7.61
CA GLN A 19 35.94 8.64 -8.40
C GLN A 19 36.58 10.01 -8.50
N GLN A 20 37.18 10.25 -9.66
CA GLN A 20 37.66 11.57 -10.08
C GLN A 20 36.47 12.49 -10.33
N ALA A 21 36.34 13.50 -9.50
CA ALA A 21 35.51 14.66 -9.76
C ALA A 21 36.15 15.51 -10.85
N THR A 22 35.54 15.59 -12.00
CA THR A 22 35.79 16.62 -12.99
C THR A 22 34.64 17.59 -13.01
N GLU A 23 34.85 18.74 -12.40
CA GLU A 23 34.06 19.93 -12.64
C GLU A 23 34.40 20.48 -14.04
N PRO A 24 33.37 20.85 -14.85
CA PRO A 24 33.61 21.81 -15.91
C PRO A 24 33.12 23.19 -15.45
N GLU A 25 34.07 24.08 -15.26
CA GLU A 25 33.76 25.52 -15.30
C GLU A 25 33.27 25.86 -16.71
N THR A 26 32.07 26.38 -16.81
CA THR A 26 31.58 27.03 -18.02
C THR A 26 31.03 28.39 -17.67
N SER A 27 31.86 29.35 -17.96
CA SER A 27 31.63 30.71 -18.44
C SER A 27 30.16 31.18 -18.47
N LEU A 28 29.93 32.22 -17.64
CA LEU A 28 28.80 33.12 -17.69
C LEU A 28 28.86 33.94 -18.98
N GLU A 29 27.99 33.63 -19.91
CA GLU A 29 27.65 34.55 -20.99
C GLU A 29 26.22 35.06 -20.75
N SER A 30 26.19 36.35 -20.40
CA SER A 30 25.00 37.17 -20.17
C SER A 30 24.24 37.33 -21.49
N THR A 31 23.09 36.64 -21.58
CA THR A 31 22.08 37.03 -22.53
C THR A 31 20.86 37.51 -21.74
N ALA A 32 20.71 38.82 -21.65
CA ALA A 32 19.52 39.47 -21.13
C ALA A 32 18.36 39.21 -22.07
N GLU A 33 17.64 38.14 -21.87
CA GLU A 33 16.38 37.87 -22.53
C GLU A 33 15.24 38.44 -21.68
N LYS A 34 14.54 39.39 -22.28
CA LYS A 34 13.42 40.15 -21.79
C LYS A 34 12.37 39.23 -21.18
N MET A 35 12.40 39.05 -19.85
CA MET A 35 11.32 38.40 -19.12
C MET A 35 10.04 39.26 -19.28
N SER A 36 9.13 38.77 -20.10
CA SER A 36 7.75 39.25 -20.11
C SER A 36 7.16 38.93 -18.75
N VAL A 37 6.84 39.99 -18.00
CA VAL A 37 6.12 39.90 -16.73
C VAL A 37 4.75 39.31 -17.10
N VAL A 38 4.58 38.02 -16.79
CA VAL A 38 3.25 37.42 -16.70
C VAL A 38 2.62 38.01 -15.45
N GLU A 39 1.66 38.90 -15.68
CA GLU A 39 0.79 39.42 -14.63
C GLU A 39 0.18 38.22 -13.87
N PRO A 40 0.28 38.18 -12.51
CA PRO A 40 -0.29 37.07 -11.77
C PRO A 40 -1.81 37.08 -11.97
N GLU A 41 -2.31 36.06 -12.68
CA GLU A 41 -3.75 35.79 -12.72
C GLU A 41 -4.26 35.72 -11.29
N ALA A 42 -5.31 36.47 -11.01
CA ALA A 42 -5.99 36.45 -9.71
C ALA A 42 -6.33 35.01 -9.33
N PRO A 43 -6.22 34.64 -8.03
CA PRO A 43 -6.56 33.30 -7.58
C PRO A 43 -7.98 32.97 -8.02
N VAL A 44 -8.12 31.98 -8.89
CA VAL A 44 -9.42 31.42 -9.22
C VAL A 44 -9.91 30.72 -7.95
N GLU A 45 -10.81 31.36 -7.23
CA GLU A 45 -11.45 30.76 -6.07
C GLU A 45 -12.17 29.48 -6.56
N PRO A 46 -11.89 28.30 -5.96
CA PRO A 46 -12.62 27.09 -6.30
C PRO A 46 -14.06 27.23 -5.80
N THR A 47 -14.96 27.65 -6.70
CA THR A 47 -16.39 27.78 -6.40
C THR A 47 -17.14 26.46 -6.42
N ALA A 48 -16.45 25.33 -6.56
CA ALA A 48 -17.04 24.00 -6.40
C ALA A 48 -17.00 23.61 -4.93
N GLU A 49 -18.16 23.58 -4.29
CA GLU A 49 -18.32 23.00 -2.97
C GLU A 49 -17.86 21.52 -3.03
N TYR A 50 -16.81 21.17 -2.29
CA TYR A 50 -16.32 19.79 -2.21
C TYR A 50 -17.36 18.96 -1.48
N ILE A 51 -18.12 18.16 -2.22
CA ILE A 51 -19.02 17.15 -1.65
C ILE A 51 -18.22 15.86 -1.51
N PRO A 52 -17.88 15.43 -0.28
CA PRO A 52 -17.17 14.18 -0.09
C PRO A 52 -17.97 13.01 -0.66
N SER A 53 -17.30 12.11 -1.36
CA SER A 53 -17.94 10.88 -1.85
C SER A 53 -18.48 10.06 -0.67
N ASN A 54 -19.57 9.34 -0.90
CA ASN A 54 -20.19 8.46 0.10
C ASN A 54 -20.51 7.11 -0.55
N ARG A 55 -19.47 6.41 -0.97
CA ARG A 55 -19.57 5.08 -1.58
C ARG A 55 -20.00 4.06 -0.53
N SER A 56 -20.75 3.04 -0.94
CA SER A 56 -21.08 1.92 -0.06
C SER A 56 -19.84 1.07 0.26
N GLY A 57 -19.87 0.38 1.40
CA GLY A 57 -18.77 -0.49 1.83
C GLY A 57 -18.43 -1.57 0.81
N LYS A 58 -19.44 -2.11 0.12
CA LYS A 58 -19.22 -3.07 -0.97
C LYS A 58 -18.44 -2.46 -2.13
N VAL A 59 -18.81 -1.26 -2.57
CA VAL A 59 -18.12 -0.57 -3.67
C VAL A 59 -16.66 -0.29 -3.30
N ILE A 60 -16.42 0.15 -2.07
CA ILE A 60 -15.06 0.41 -1.58
C ILE A 60 -14.26 -0.89 -1.53
N PHE A 61 -14.85 -1.97 -1.03
CA PHE A 61 -14.21 -3.27 -0.98
C PHE A 61 -13.82 -3.76 -2.38
N ASP A 62 -14.74 -3.70 -3.33
CA ASP A 62 -14.52 -4.16 -4.70
C ASP A 62 -13.39 -3.36 -5.39
N LEU A 63 -13.31 -2.05 -5.13
CA LEU A 63 -12.31 -1.18 -5.75
C LEU A 63 -10.92 -1.28 -5.12
N HIS A 64 -10.84 -1.44 -3.81
CA HIS A 64 -9.58 -1.26 -3.08
C HIS A 64 -9.07 -2.53 -2.39
N CYS A 65 -9.93 -3.49 -2.13
CA CYS A 65 -9.61 -4.64 -1.28
C CYS A 65 -9.69 -5.98 -2.01
N ALA A 66 -10.68 -6.17 -2.89
CA ALA A 66 -10.99 -7.44 -3.53
C ALA A 66 -9.80 -8.05 -4.29
N GLY A 67 -8.99 -7.21 -4.96
CA GLY A 67 -7.81 -7.68 -5.70
C GLY A 67 -6.85 -8.53 -4.86
N CYS A 68 -6.75 -8.23 -3.55
CA CYS A 68 -5.90 -8.98 -2.62
C CYS A 68 -6.68 -9.88 -1.66
N HIS A 69 -7.94 -9.55 -1.33
CA HIS A 69 -8.70 -10.17 -0.24
C HIS A 69 -9.92 -10.99 -0.65
N ASP A 70 -10.22 -11.13 -1.94
CA ASP A 70 -11.29 -12.03 -2.37
C ASP A 70 -10.90 -13.51 -2.12
N PRO A 71 -11.88 -14.42 -2.03
CA PRO A 71 -11.62 -15.84 -1.81
C PRO A 71 -10.75 -16.46 -2.89
N GLY A 72 -9.89 -17.37 -2.49
CA GLY A 72 -9.08 -18.21 -3.38
C GLY A 72 -7.61 -17.79 -3.49
N ASN A 73 -6.81 -18.74 -3.98
CA ASN A 73 -5.34 -18.65 -4.02
C ASN A 73 -4.78 -17.64 -5.04
N ALA A 74 -5.64 -17.08 -5.88
CA ALA A 74 -5.25 -15.99 -6.80
C ALA A 74 -5.08 -14.64 -6.09
N HIS A 75 -5.62 -14.51 -4.87
CA HIS A 75 -5.62 -13.28 -4.08
C HIS A 75 -4.52 -13.33 -3.03
N ALA A 76 -3.53 -12.45 -3.19
CA ALA A 76 -2.26 -12.53 -2.45
C ALA A 76 -2.45 -12.47 -0.92
N ALA A 77 -3.31 -11.58 -0.43
CA ALA A 77 -3.54 -11.45 1.00
C ALA A 77 -4.32 -12.63 1.57
N THR A 78 -5.33 -13.14 0.85
CA THR A 78 -6.07 -14.35 1.25
C THR A 78 -5.14 -15.56 1.31
N LYS A 79 -4.29 -15.75 0.30
CA LYS A 79 -3.28 -16.81 0.31
C LYS A 79 -2.32 -16.68 1.47
N GLN A 80 -1.83 -15.47 1.76
CA GLN A 80 -0.90 -15.24 2.88
C GLN A 80 -1.58 -15.49 4.23
N LEU A 81 -2.83 -15.04 4.40
CA LEU A 81 -3.59 -15.30 5.62
C LEU A 81 -3.83 -16.80 5.83
N ALA A 82 -4.16 -17.56 4.78
CA ALA A 82 -4.27 -19.01 4.87
C ALA A 82 -3.00 -19.67 5.39
N LEU A 83 -1.83 -19.23 4.91
CA LEU A 83 -0.54 -19.76 5.34
C LEU A 83 -0.19 -19.43 6.80
N VAL A 84 -0.51 -18.21 7.26
CA VAL A 84 -0.05 -17.76 8.60
C VAL A 84 -1.11 -17.85 9.69
N ARG A 85 -2.40 -17.95 9.31
CA ARG A 85 -3.53 -17.96 10.27
C ARG A 85 -4.43 -19.19 10.11
N GLY A 86 -4.27 -19.96 9.02
CA GLY A 86 -5.14 -21.06 8.64
C GLY A 86 -6.26 -20.65 7.71
N GLU A 87 -6.81 -21.62 7.00
CA GLU A 87 -7.84 -21.42 5.97
C GLU A 87 -9.10 -20.73 6.53
N ASP A 88 -9.51 -21.08 7.75
CA ASP A 88 -10.70 -20.52 8.43
C ASP A 88 -10.60 -18.99 8.67
N LEU A 89 -9.40 -18.42 8.65
CA LEU A 89 -9.15 -17.00 8.87
C LEU A 89 -8.60 -16.30 7.63
N ALA A 90 -8.61 -16.95 6.48
CA ALA A 90 -8.04 -16.43 5.25
C ALA A 90 -8.90 -15.37 4.59
N VAL A 91 -10.21 -15.59 4.52
CA VAL A 91 -11.15 -14.70 3.83
C VAL A 91 -11.73 -13.69 4.82
N ILE A 92 -11.31 -12.43 4.74
CA ILE A 92 -11.67 -11.41 5.75
C ILE A 92 -13.17 -11.14 5.86
N ARG A 93 -13.94 -11.34 4.79
CA ARG A 93 -15.42 -11.20 4.79
C ARG A 93 -16.16 -12.38 5.43
N GLU A 94 -15.46 -13.43 5.85
CA GLU A 94 -16.01 -14.61 6.51
C GLU A 94 -15.58 -14.68 8.00
N ARG A 95 -14.66 -13.81 8.40
CA ARG A 95 -14.06 -13.77 9.74
C ARG A 95 -14.98 -13.11 10.76
N LYS A 96 -15.41 -13.87 11.75
CA LYS A 96 -16.30 -13.42 12.85
C LYS A 96 -15.55 -12.80 14.03
N ASP A 97 -14.21 -12.89 14.04
CA ASP A 97 -13.32 -12.34 15.06
C ASP A 97 -12.92 -10.88 14.82
N LEU A 98 -13.18 -10.35 13.61
CA LEU A 98 -12.89 -8.96 13.29
C LEU A 98 -13.85 -7.99 13.98
N VAL A 99 -13.31 -6.85 14.41
CA VAL A 99 -14.09 -5.75 14.99
C VAL A 99 -13.86 -4.46 14.20
N PRO A 100 -14.87 -3.55 14.13
CA PRO A 100 -14.78 -2.36 13.29
C PRO A 100 -13.55 -1.49 13.57
N ILE A 101 -13.19 -1.31 14.84
CA ILE A 101 -12.03 -0.49 15.23
C ILE A 101 -10.71 -1.06 14.68
N TYR A 102 -10.55 -2.38 14.68
CA TYR A 102 -9.37 -3.03 14.12
C TYR A 102 -9.31 -2.88 12.59
N ILE A 103 -10.43 -3.07 11.90
CA ILE A 103 -10.52 -2.87 10.44
C ILE A 103 -10.11 -1.44 10.09
N LYS A 104 -10.69 -0.45 10.77
CA LYS A 104 -10.38 0.98 10.54
C LYS A 104 -8.92 1.30 10.79
N HIS A 105 -8.35 0.77 11.87
CA HIS A 105 -6.92 0.93 12.17
C HIS A 105 -6.05 0.35 11.06
N VAL A 106 -6.26 -0.90 10.66
CA VAL A 106 -5.45 -1.55 9.61
C VAL A 106 -5.57 -0.81 8.28
N VAL A 107 -6.75 -0.30 7.92
CA VAL A 107 -6.92 0.46 6.68
C VAL A 107 -6.20 1.80 6.73
N ARG A 108 -6.18 2.49 7.88
CA ARG A 108 -5.51 3.80 8.03
C ARG A 108 -4.01 3.71 8.16
N ASP A 109 -3.51 2.73 8.89
CA ASP A 109 -2.10 2.64 9.26
C ASP A 109 -1.32 1.61 8.44
N GLY A 110 -2.05 0.72 7.72
CA GLY A 110 -1.46 -0.41 7.03
C GLY A 110 -1.11 -1.55 7.99
N LEU A 111 -0.76 -2.70 7.45
CA LEU A 111 -0.29 -3.84 8.22
C LEU A 111 0.62 -4.72 7.35
N LEU A 112 1.88 -4.84 7.69
CA LEU A 112 2.88 -5.58 6.91
C LEU A 112 2.89 -5.11 5.45
N GLU A 113 2.56 -5.96 4.50
CA GLU A 113 2.51 -5.65 3.07
C GLU A 113 1.24 -4.91 2.64
N MET A 114 0.25 -4.77 3.53
CA MET A 114 -0.96 -3.98 3.24
C MET A 114 -0.66 -2.49 3.41
N PRO A 115 -0.76 -1.68 2.35
CA PRO A 115 -0.49 -0.25 2.44
C PRO A 115 -1.61 0.48 3.19
N PRO A 116 -1.30 1.63 3.83
CA PRO A 116 -2.30 2.50 4.40
C PRO A 116 -3.10 3.23 3.31
N PHE A 117 -4.39 3.47 3.55
CA PHE A 117 -5.26 4.28 2.69
C PHE A 117 -5.51 5.66 3.31
N ARG A 118 -5.20 6.70 2.55
CA ARG A 118 -5.40 8.08 2.98
C ARG A 118 -6.89 8.46 3.01
N PRO A 119 -7.28 9.50 3.77
CA PRO A 119 -8.64 10.04 3.73
C PRO A 119 -9.09 10.52 2.33
N THR A 120 -8.15 10.80 1.44
CA THR A 120 -8.41 11.14 0.03
C THR A 120 -8.79 9.93 -0.83
N ASP A 121 -8.37 8.74 -0.43
CA ASP A 121 -8.65 7.49 -1.14
C ASP A 121 -9.95 6.86 -0.63
N ILE A 122 -10.10 6.82 0.69
CA ILE A 122 -11.28 6.34 1.43
C ILE A 122 -11.53 7.32 2.57
N ASN A 123 -12.56 8.16 2.49
CA ASN A 123 -12.85 9.11 3.56
C ASN A 123 -13.43 8.42 4.82
N ASP A 124 -13.62 9.15 5.91
CA ASP A 124 -14.00 8.53 7.20
C ASP A 124 -15.41 7.90 7.17
N ASN A 125 -16.36 8.49 6.44
CA ASN A 125 -17.69 7.89 6.26
C ASN A 125 -17.60 6.60 5.43
N GLU A 126 -16.81 6.61 4.40
CA GLU A 126 -16.56 5.44 3.56
C GLU A 126 -15.84 4.33 4.31
N LEU A 127 -14.90 4.69 5.20
CA LEU A 127 -14.21 3.73 6.05
C LEU A 127 -15.18 3.07 7.05
N GLU A 128 -16.14 3.81 7.59
CA GLU A 128 -17.19 3.25 8.42
C GLU A 128 -18.09 2.29 7.61
N ASN A 129 -18.48 2.69 6.40
CA ASN A 129 -19.25 1.84 5.50
C ASN A 129 -18.50 0.55 5.16
N LEU A 130 -17.18 0.63 4.91
CA LEU A 130 -16.33 -0.53 4.63
C LEU A 130 -16.26 -1.48 5.81
N ALA A 131 -16.01 -0.96 7.00
CA ALA A 131 -15.95 -1.77 8.22
C ALA A 131 -17.27 -2.49 8.48
N THR A 132 -18.39 -1.78 8.34
CA THR A 132 -19.73 -2.33 8.44
C THR A 132 -19.95 -3.44 7.42
N TYR A 133 -19.61 -3.21 6.16
CA TYR A 133 -19.76 -4.22 5.10
C TYR A 133 -19.00 -5.51 5.39
N ILE A 134 -17.74 -5.41 5.84
CA ILE A 134 -16.92 -6.60 6.17
C ILE A 134 -17.57 -7.38 7.33
N ILE A 135 -17.97 -6.70 8.40
CA ILE A 135 -18.60 -7.32 9.57
C ILE A 135 -19.93 -7.98 9.22
N ASP A 136 -20.77 -7.32 8.44
CA ASP A 136 -22.08 -7.85 8.07
C ASP A 136 -21.97 -9.01 7.07
N SER A 137 -20.98 -8.97 6.17
CA SER A 137 -20.65 -10.11 5.32
C SER A 137 -20.26 -11.33 6.15
N ALA A 138 -19.43 -11.15 7.16
CA ALA A 138 -19.00 -12.23 8.06
C ALA A 138 -20.15 -12.81 8.88
N LYS A 139 -21.12 -11.98 9.32
CA LYS A 139 -22.33 -12.44 10.01
C LYS A 139 -23.24 -13.26 9.10
N ALA A 140 -23.37 -12.83 7.83
CA ALA A 140 -24.19 -13.49 6.84
C ALA A 140 -23.54 -14.80 6.32
N HIS A 141 -22.23 -14.95 6.48
CA HIS A 141 -21.51 -16.14 6.03
C HIS A 141 -21.91 -17.35 6.89
N THR A 142 -22.53 -18.33 6.27
CA THR A 142 -22.76 -19.65 6.86
C THR A 142 -21.70 -20.58 6.30
N PRO A 143 -20.83 -21.19 7.11
CA PRO A 143 -19.88 -22.17 6.62
C PRO A 143 -20.63 -23.26 5.88
N GLU A 144 -20.27 -23.53 4.63
CA GLU A 144 -20.79 -24.72 3.96
C GLU A 144 -20.26 -25.92 4.75
N GLU A 145 -21.17 -26.73 5.30
CA GLU A 145 -20.82 -28.03 5.86
C GLU A 145 -20.26 -28.86 4.71
N ASN A 146 -18.96 -29.00 4.67
CA ASN A 146 -18.29 -29.95 3.78
C ASN A 146 -18.73 -31.36 4.16
N LYS A 147 -19.70 -31.83 3.42
CA LYS A 147 -20.28 -33.18 3.53
C LYS A 147 -19.43 -34.17 2.75
#